data_704c79c49626cce8dc978c5bcfee520a
#
_entry.id   704c79c49626cce8dc978c5bcfee520a
#
_cell.length_a   1.000
_cell.length_b   1.000
_cell.length_c   1.000
_cell.angle_alpha   90.00
_cell.angle_beta   90.00
_cell.angle_gamma   90.00
#
_symmetry.space_group_name_H-M   'P 1'
#
loop_
_entity.id
_entity.type
_entity.pdbx_description
1 polymer ?
#
loop_
_entity_poly.entity_id
_entity_poly.type
_entity_poly.pdbx_seq_one_letter_code
_entity_poly.pdbx_strand_id
1 'polypeptide(L)'
;LQQLAEAIHKSRATVCKYENGEISIDIETLYEISQVLQVSLSQLTLHLLPNAEALPSSRSHIKKSPFFQARRLYFYFYDGRYQRMKDGIIDICEKAGQPGCYEASLSICSESGNGRSSEIFYTGNVLYSDMLIRFSFVNQYNPLEEDLLYIFNPLEMRDFTDGLLCGISSADLMPC
;
A
#
# COMPACT_ATOMS: atom_id res chain seq x y z
N LEU A 1 6.17 -21.64 28.28
CA LEU A 1 5.96 -22.95 27.65
C LEU A 1 5.04 -23.86 28.46
N GLN A 2 5.32 -24.10 29.75
CA GLN A 2 4.54 -25.00 30.57
C GLN A 2 3.06 -24.58 30.68
N GLN A 3 2.80 -23.31 31.00
CA GLN A 3 1.46 -22.74 31.09
C GLN A 3 0.67 -22.82 29.79
N LEU A 4 1.33 -22.57 28.65
CA LEU A 4 0.72 -22.70 27.33
C LEU A 4 0.36 -24.15 27.03
N ALA A 5 1.28 -25.08 27.30
CA ALA A 5 1.05 -26.50 27.09
C ALA A 5 -0.15 -27.03 27.87
N GLU A 6 -0.28 -26.64 29.13
CA GLU A 6 -1.42 -26.98 29.98
C GLU A 6 -2.72 -26.39 29.44
N ALA A 7 -2.70 -25.13 29.00
CA ALA A 7 -3.87 -24.42 28.51
C ALA A 7 -4.41 -25.00 27.19
N ILE A 8 -3.54 -25.53 26.31
CA ILE A 8 -3.94 -26.16 25.02
C ILE A 8 -3.94 -27.70 25.09
N HIS A 9 -3.93 -28.29 26.29
CA HIS A 9 -3.94 -29.72 26.53
C HIS A 9 -2.89 -30.55 25.76
N LYS A 10 -1.71 -29.98 25.58
CA LYS A 10 -0.57 -30.63 24.91
C LYS A 10 0.60 -30.81 25.90
N SER A 11 1.55 -31.67 25.55
CA SER A 11 2.76 -31.81 26.33
C SER A 11 3.70 -30.62 26.10
N ARG A 12 4.52 -30.28 27.10
CA ARG A 12 5.59 -29.28 26.97
C ARG A 12 6.52 -29.59 25.81
N ALA A 13 6.83 -30.89 25.60
CA ALA A 13 7.69 -31.34 24.51
C ALA A 13 7.04 -31.06 23.14
N THR A 14 5.71 -31.22 23.03
CA THR A 14 4.98 -30.89 21.80
C THR A 14 5.04 -29.40 21.49
N VAL A 15 4.81 -28.55 22.50
CA VAL A 15 4.88 -27.08 22.30
C VAL A 15 6.29 -26.65 21.92
N CYS A 16 7.32 -27.25 22.52
CA CYS A 16 8.71 -26.99 22.14
C CYS A 16 8.99 -27.35 20.67
N LYS A 17 8.43 -28.45 20.16
CA LYS A 17 8.54 -28.84 18.75
C LYS A 17 7.82 -27.88 17.82
N TYR A 18 6.68 -27.32 18.25
CA TYR A 18 5.99 -26.25 17.51
C TYR A 18 6.86 -25.00 17.39
N GLU A 19 7.47 -24.55 18.49
CA GLU A 19 8.33 -23.36 18.48
C GLU A 19 9.59 -23.53 17.61
N ASN A 20 10.15 -24.75 17.61
CA ASN A 20 11.32 -25.06 16.79
C ASN A 20 10.99 -25.34 15.33
N GLY A 21 9.69 -25.40 14.97
CA GLY A 21 9.26 -25.75 13.61
C GLY A 21 9.48 -27.21 13.22
N GLU A 22 9.67 -28.10 14.23
CA GLU A 22 9.92 -29.53 13.98
C GLU A 22 8.64 -30.26 13.56
N ILE A 23 7.49 -29.76 13.98
CA ILE A 23 6.17 -30.30 13.62
C ILE A 23 5.22 -29.16 13.26
N SER A 24 4.32 -29.41 12.31
CA SER A 24 3.30 -28.46 11.91
C SER A 24 2.23 -28.33 12.98
N ILE A 25 1.72 -27.12 13.17
CA ILE A 25 0.56 -26.83 14.01
C ILE A 25 -0.69 -26.97 13.15
N ASP A 26 -1.65 -27.78 13.62
CA ASP A 26 -2.98 -27.84 13.00
C ASP A 26 -3.78 -26.57 13.34
N ILE A 27 -4.81 -26.30 12.52
CA ILE A 27 -5.57 -25.03 12.62
C ILE A 27 -6.35 -24.93 13.94
N GLU A 28 -6.79 -26.05 14.50
CA GLU A 28 -7.52 -26.08 15.76
C GLU A 28 -6.60 -25.72 16.92
N THR A 29 -5.43 -26.34 16.98
CA THR A 29 -4.37 -25.99 17.95
C THR A 29 -3.92 -24.54 17.81
N LEU A 30 -3.79 -24.04 16.58
CA LEU A 30 -3.42 -22.63 16.34
C LEU A 30 -4.48 -21.67 16.85
N TYR A 31 -5.77 -22.02 16.68
CA TYR A 31 -6.87 -21.24 17.22
C TYR A 31 -6.86 -21.25 18.77
N GLU A 32 -6.66 -22.41 19.42
CA GLU A 32 -6.52 -22.50 20.87
C GLU A 32 -5.38 -21.64 21.39
N ILE A 33 -4.20 -21.67 20.74
CA ILE A 33 -3.06 -20.81 21.06
C ILE A 33 -3.45 -19.33 20.97
N SER A 34 -4.18 -18.95 19.92
CA SER A 34 -4.63 -17.56 19.74
C SER A 34 -5.52 -17.08 20.89
N GLN A 35 -6.43 -17.94 21.34
CA GLN A 35 -7.32 -17.64 22.47
C GLN A 35 -6.56 -17.50 23.79
N VAL A 36 -5.63 -18.43 24.06
CA VAL A 36 -4.82 -18.42 25.29
C VAL A 36 -3.92 -17.19 25.34
N LEU A 37 -3.33 -16.79 24.21
CA LEU A 37 -2.46 -15.62 24.11
C LEU A 37 -3.22 -14.30 23.92
N GLN A 38 -4.55 -14.35 23.74
CA GLN A 38 -5.40 -13.19 23.47
C GLN A 38 -4.94 -12.38 22.25
N VAL A 39 -4.48 -13.05 21.22
CA VAL A 39 -4.06 -12.46 19.94
C VAL A 39 -4.91 -12.99 18.81
N SER A 40 -5.05 -12.24 17.72
CA SER A 40 -5.76 -12.74 16.55
C SER A 40 -4.93 -13.78 15.79
N LEU A 41 -5.61 -14.69 15.08
CA LEU A 41 -4.94 -15.64 14.18
C LEU A 41 -4.07 -14.90 13.16
N SER A 42 -4.53 -13.75 12.65
CA SER A 42 -3.78 -12.91 11.72
C SER A 42 -2.46 -12.45 12.31
N GLN A 43 -2.41 -12.10 13.59
CA GLN A 43 -1.16 -11.71 14.26
C GLN A 43 -0.20 -12.89 14.42
N LEU A 44 -0.70 -14.09 14.69
CA LEU A 44 0.13 -15.30 14.78
C LEU A 44 0.69 -15.74 13.43
N THR A 45 -0.07 -15.50 12.34
CA THR A 45 0.30 -15.93 10.99
C THR A 45 0.92 -14.81 10.15
N LEU A 46 1.09 -13.60 10.70
CA LEU A 46 1.55 -12.43 9.96
C LEU A 46 2.89 -12.65 9.22
N HIS A 47 3.78 -13.47 9.79
CA HIS A 47 5.04 -13.84 9.16
C HIS A 47 4.92 -14.99 8.14
N LEU A 48 3.82 -15.73 8.16
CA LEU A 48 3.56 -16.85 7.24
C LEU A 48 2.76 -16.41 6.01
N LEU A 49 2.00 -15.34 6.14
CA LEU A 49 1.42 -14.69 4.98
C LEU A 49 2.57 -13.93 4.30
N PRO A 50 2.89 -14.22 3.04
CA PRO A 50 3.71 -13.30 2.29
C PRO A 50 3.04 -11.95 2.49
N ASN A 51 3.80 -10.98 3.03
CA ASN A 51 3.31 -9.62 3.24
C ASN A 51 2.40 -9.29 2.07
N ALA A 52 1.12 -9.04 2.33
CA ALA A 52 0.20 -8.57 1.29
C ALA A 52 0.73 -7.26 0.66
N GLU A 53 1.69 -6.62 1.34
CA GLU A 53 2.50 -5.51 0.86
C GLU A 53 3.69 -5.95 -0.02
N ALA A 54 4.13 -7.20 0.08
CA ALA A 54 5.11 -7.81 -0.81
C ALA A 54 4.39 -8.72 -1.82
N LEU A 55 3.58 -8.13 -2.69
CA LEU A 55 3.36 -8.75 -4.00
C LEU A 55 4.77 -9.04 -4.54
N PRO A 56 5.06 -10.29 -4.98
CA PRO A 56 6.34 -10.59 -5.58
C PRO A 56 6.49 -9.65 -6.77
N SER A 57 7.20 -8.56 -6.54
CA SER A 57 7.66 -7.75 -7.66
C SER A 57 8.54 -8.70 -8.46
N SER A 58 8.10 -9.08 -9.63
CA SER A 58 8.96 -9.71 -10.63
C SER A 58 10.01 -8.67 -11.01
N ARG A 59 10.99 -8.55 -10.11
CA ARG A 59 12.02 -7.51 -10.12
C ARG A 59 12.79 -7.41 -11.43
N SER A 60 12.71 -8.45 -12.27
CA SER A 60 13.44 -8.49 -13.54
C SER A 60 12.83 -7.61 -14.64
N HIS A 61 11.51 -7.42 -14.66
CA HIS A 61 10.82 -6.62 -15.68
C HIS A 61 10.63 -5.16 -15.26
N ILE A 62 10.44 -4.90 -13.96
CA ILE A 62 10.24 -3.56 -13.40
C ILE A 62 11.42 -2.64 -13.72
N LYS A 63 12.66 -3.16 -13.69
CA LYS A 63 13.88 -2.38 -14.01
C LYS A 63 13.92 -1.80 -15.43
N LYS A 64 13.11 -2.28 -16.35
CA LYS A 64 13.05 -1.80 -17.73
C LYS A 64 12.03 -0.70 -17.95
N SER A 65 11.13 -0.48 -17.01
CA SER A 65 10.13 0.58 -17.13
C SER A 65 10.75 1.94 -16.84
N PRO A 66 10.54 2.95 -17.69
CA PRO A 66 10.99 4.32 -17.42
C PRO A 66 10.34 4.90 -16.17
N PHE A 67 9.11 4.47 -15.83
CA PHE A 67 8.41 4.94 -14.63
C PHE A 67 8.99 4.38 -13.33
N PHE A 68 9.65 3.25 -13.36
CA PHE A 68 10.34 2.71 -12.18
C PHE A 68 11.54 3.57 -11.76
N GLN A 69 12.19 4.23 -12.72
CA GLN A 69 13.33 5.11 -12.45
C GLN A 69 12.89 6.56 -12.21
N ALA A 70 11.65 6.89 -12.54
CA ALA A 70 11.14 8.23 -12.36
C ALA A 70 11.05 8.57 -10.86
N ARG A 71 11.62 9.71 -10.50
CA ARG A 71 11.52 10.28 -9.15
C ARG A 71 10.37 11.26 -9.04
N ARG A 72 9.91 11.78 -10.18
CA ARG A 72 8.81 12.72 -10.28
C ARG A 72 7.97 12.42 -11.50
N LEU A 73 6.65 12.40 -11.30
CA LEU A 73 5.64 12.27 -12.35
C LEU A 73 4.77 13.53 -12.32
N TYR A 74 4.40 14.00 -13.50
CA TYR A 74 3.39 15.03 -13.68
C TYR A 74 2.15 14.37 -14.22
N PHE A 75 0.99 14.66 -13.62
CA PHE A 75 -0.25 14.12 -14.12
C PHE A 75 -1.26 15.24 -14.37
N TYR A 76 -2.11 14.99 -15.34
CA TYR A 76 -3.15 15.91 -15.76
C TYR A 76 -4.46 15.17 -15.77
N PHE A 77 -5.49 15.79 -15.25
CA PHE A 77 -6.83 15.22 -15.23
C PHE A 77 -7.89 16.29 -15.49
N TYR A 78 -9.02 15.86 -16.06
CA TYR A 78 -10.13 16.75 -16.29
C TYR A 78 -11.06 16.74 -15.08
N ASP A 79 -11.17 17.89 -14.42
CA ASP A 79 -12.13 18.08 -13.34
C ASP A 79 -13.48 18.47 -13.94
N GLY A 80 -14.40 17.50 -14.02
CA GLY A 80 -15.73 17.68 -14.58
C GLY A 80 -16.60 18.69 -13.84
N ARG A 81 -16.31 18.95 -12.57
CA ARG A 81 -17.05 19.92 -11.73
C ARG A 81 -16.76 21.36 -12.15
N TYR A 82 -15.50 21.63 -12.39
CA TYR A 82 -15.04 22.96 -12.78
C TYR A 82 -14.80 23.09 -14.29
N GLN A 83 -15.06 22.01 -15.04
CA GLN A 83 -14.89 21.92 -16.50
C GLN A 83 -13.52 22.40 -16.98
N ARG A 84 -12.48 22.03 -16.27
CA ARG A 84 -11.10 22.44 -16.58
C ARG A 84 -10.10 21.33 -16.33
N MET A 85 -8.98 21.43 -17.01
CA MET A 85 -7.82 20.60 -16.70
C MET A 85 -7.19 21.05 -15.39
N LYS A 86 -6.85 20.09 -14.57
CA LYS A 86 -6.02 20.25 -13.38
C LYS A 86 -4.75 19.43 -13.55
N ASP A 87 -3.74 19.82 -12.85
CA ASP A 87 -2.46 19.13 -12.79
C ASP A 87 -2.06 18.80 -11.36
N GLY A 88 -1.16 17.85 -11.24
CA GLY A 88 -0.57 17.47 -9.98
C GLY A 88 0.82 16.91 -10.18
N ILE A 89 1.54 16.83 -9.08
CA ILE A 89 2.90 16.31 -9.03
C ILE A 89 2.94 15.14 -8.07
N ILE A 90 3.55 14.05 -8.51
CA ILE A 90 3.84 12.89 -7.69
C ILE A 90 5.35 12.78 -7.54
N ASP A 91 5.86 12.90 -6.32
CA ASP A 91 7.26 12.62 -5.99
C ASP A 91 7.38 11.23 -5.39
N ILE A 92 8.35 10.45 -5.88
CA ILE A 92 8.57 9.06 -5.48
C ILE A 92 9.95 8.95 -4.83
N CYS A 93 10.02 8.36 -3.65
CA CYS A 93 11.26 8.08 -2.96
C CYS A 93 11.30 6.64 -2.44
N GLU A 94 12.51 6.12 -2.32
CA GLU A 94 12.72 4.81 -1.70
C GLU A 94 12.65 4.96 -0.18
N LYS A 95 11.95 4.04 0.47
CA LYS A 95 11.75 4.08 1.92
C LYS A 95 13.05 3.80 2.66
N ALA A 96 13.40 4.67 3.59
CA ALA A 96 14.63 4.54 4.36
C ALA A 96 14.67 3.21 5.12
N GLY A 97 15.74 2.42 4.90
CA GLY A 97 15.94 1.13 5.55
C GLY A 97 15.15 -0.04 4.99
N GLN A 98 14.37 0.15 3.93
CA GLN A 98 13.58 -0.88 3.26
C GLN A 98 13.82 -0.87 1.74
N PRO A 99 14.93 -1.44 1.25
CA PRO A 99 15.25 -1.42 -0.17
C PRO A 99 14.16 -2.13 -1.00
N GLY A 100 13.72 -1.46 -2.07
CA GLY A 100 12.65 -1.93 -2.94
C GLY A 100 11.24 -1.58 -2.48
N CYS A 101 11.08 -0.88 -1.35
CA CYS A 101 9.83 -0.26 -0.93
C CYS A 101 9.85 1.24 -1.28
N TYR A 102 8.76 1.73 -1.85
CA TYR A 102 8.66 3.10 -2.32
C TYR A 102 7.49 3.82 -1.65
N GLU A 103 7.75 5.07 -1.30
CA GLU A 103 6.74 6.01 -0.83
C GLU A 103 6.55 7.09 -1.89
N ALA A 104 5.37 7.66 -1.93
CA ALA A 104 5.08 8.78 -2.81
C ALA A 104 4.33 9.88 -2.06
N SER A 105 4.57 11.11 -2.48
CA SER A 105 3.73 12.26 -2.13
C SER A 105 3.02 12.76 -3.39
N LEU A 106 1.78 13.18 -3.23
CA LEU A 106 0.98 13.77 -4.28
C LEU A 106 0.60 15.17 -3.87
N SER A 107 0.87 16.15 -4.72
CA SER A 107 0.39 17.51 -4.56
C SER A 107 -0.53 17.90 -5.72
N ILE A 108 -1.68 18.47 -5.40
CA ILE A 108 -2.66 18.97 -6.36
C ILE A 108 -2.90 20.45 -6.07
N CYS A 109 -2.65 21.30 -7.05
CA CYS A 109 -2.99 22.71 -6.96
C CYS A 109 -4.48 22.90 -7.22
N SER A 110 -5.19 23.46 -6.26
CA SER A 110 -6.61 23.83 -6.39
C SER A 110 -6.75 25.34 -6.24
N GLU A 111 -7.42 25.96 -7.19
CA GLU A 111 -7.84 27.34 -7.08
C GLU A 111 -9.31 27.40 -6.70
N SER A 112 -9.64 28.04 -5.60
CA SER A 112 -11.03 28.32 -5.25
C SER A 112 -11.63 29.38 -6.16
N GLY A 113 -12.97 29.39 -6.29
CA GLY A 113 -13.67 30.41 -7.07
C GLY A 113 -13.39 31.85 -6.66
N ASN A 114 -12.77 32.08 -5.51
CA ASN A 114 -12.36 33.39 -4.99
C ASN A 114 -10.91 33.73 -5.34
N GLY A 115 -10.26 32.99 -6.23
CA GLY A 115 -8.87 33.19 -6.64
C GLY A 115 -7.83 32.83 -5.57
N ARG A 116 -8.23 32.12 -4.50
CA ARG A 116 -7.26 31.57 -3.54
C ARG A 116 -6.73 30.26 -4.08
N SER A 117 -5.42 30.19 -4.25
CA SER A 117 -4.69 28.95 -4.51
C SER A 117 -4.56 28.17 -3.20
N SER A 118 -4.92 26.90 -3.21
CA SER A 118 -4.68 25.95 -2.14
C SER A 118 -3.95 24.74 -2.72
N GLU A 119 -3.04 24.19 -1.98
CA GLU A 119 -2.36 22.96 -2.32
C GLU A 119 -2.87 21.86 -1.40
N ILE A 120 -3.33 20.77 -2.01
CA ILE A 120 -3.79 19.57 -1.29
C ILE A 120 -2.65 18.58 -1.33
N PHE A 121 -2.27 18.08 -0.17
CA PHE A 121 -1.10 17.23 0.00
C PHE A 121 -1.51 15.84 0.51
N TYR A 122 -1.05 14.83 -0.20
CA TYR A 122 -1.24 13.43 0.17
C TYR A 122 0.13 12.74 0.29
N THR A 123 0.18 11.74 1.14
CA THR A 123 1.33 10.82 1.24
C THR A 123 0.85 9.39 1.14
N GLY A 124 1.70 8.51 0.66
CA GLY A 124 1.29 7.14 0.48
C GLY A 124 2.38 6.20 0.00
N ASN A 125 1.95 5.00 -0.39
CA ASN A 125 2.82 3.92 -0.82
C ASN A 125 2.66 3.65 -2.31
N VAL A 126 3.73 3.15 -2.92
CA VAL A 126 3.76 2.76 -4.33
C VAL A 126 4.00 1.27 -4.44
N LEU A 127 3.15 0.58 -5.19
CA LEU A 127 3.33 -0.82 -5.54
C LEU A 127 3.49 -0.96 -7.05
N TYR A 128 4.52 -1.67 -7.44
CA TYR A 128 4.84 -1.93 -8.84
C TYR A 128 4.49 -3.37 -9.20
N SER A 129 3.87 -3.53 -10.37
CA SER A 129 3.74 -4.80 -11.06
C SER A 129 4.21 -4.66 -12.51
N ASP A 130 4.25 -5.76 -13.25
CA ASP A 130 4.66 -5.73 -14.65
C ASP A 130 3.75 -4.86 -15.51
N MET A 131 2.47 -4.78 -15.18
CA MET A 131 1.47 -4.09 -15.99
C MET A 131 0.93 -2.81 -15.36
N LEU A 132 0.94 -2.71 -14.04
CA LEU A 132 0.32 -1.63 -13.29
C LEU A 132 1.24 -1.11 -12.21
N ILE A 133 1.17 0.19 -12.00
CA ILE A 133 1.73 0.86 -10.83
C ILE A 133 0.54 1.41 -10.03
N ARG A 134 0.47 1.05 -8.76
CA ARG A 134 -0.58 1.51 -7.86
C ARG A 134 0.00 2.44 -6.82
N PHE A 135 -0.60 3.59 -6.69
CA PHE A 135 -0.38 4.53 -5.59
C PHE A 135 -1.59 4.48 -4.66
N SER A 136 -1.33 4.42 -3.36
CA SER A 136 -2.35 4.53 -2.32
C SER A 136 -2.02 5.75 -1.49
N PHE A 137 -2.81 6.79 -1.60
CA PHE A 137 -2.57 8.08 -0.98
C PHE A 137 -3.56 8.34 0.15
N VAL A 138 -3.11 9.03 1.18
CA VAL A 138 -3.92 9.51 2.29
C VAL A 138 -3.65 11.00 2.45
N ASN A 139 -4.72 11.79 2.57
CA ASN A 139 -4.61 13.23 2.77
C ASN A 139 -3.97 13.53 4.13
N GLN A 140 -2.96 14.39 4.15
CA GLN A 140 -2.25 14.74 5.39
C GLN A 140 -3.11 15.47 6.42
N TYR A 141 -4.14 16.18 5.99
CA TYR A 141 -5.03 16.96 6.87
C TYR A 141 -6.30 16.22 7.24
N ASN A 142 -6.72 15.26 6.42
CA ASN A 142 -7.92 14.45 6.65
C ASN A 142 -7.62 12.97 6.34
N PRO A 143 -7.28 12.16 7.34
CA PRO A 143 -6.92 10.74 7.12
C PRO A 143 -8.04 9.85 6.58
N LEU A 144 -9.29 10.32 6.56
CA LEU A 144 -10.41 9.60 5.95
C LEU A 144 -10.53 9.84 4.43
N GLU A 145 -9.75 10.76 3.92
CA GLU A 145 -9.68 11.06 2.50
C GLU A 145 -8.54 10.25 1.88
N GLU A 146 -8.92 9.20 1.18
CA GLU A 146 -8.00 8.27 0.53
C GLU A 146 -8.21 8.29 -0.97
N ASP A 147 -7.10 8.36 -1.71
CA ASP A 147 -7.08 8.31 -3.15
C ASP A 147 -6.23 7.13 -3.65
N LEU A 148 -6.77 6.41 -4.60
CA LEU A 148 -6.09 5.34 -5.32
C LEU A 148 -5.81 5.79 -6.75
N LEU A 149 -4.56 5.77 -7.14
CA LEU A 149 -4.15 6.02 -8.52
C LEU A 149 -3.54 4.75 -9.10
N TYR A 150 -4.08 4.30 -10.21
CA TYR A 150 -3.55 3.22 -11.03
C TYR A 150 -3.06 3.79 -12.34
N ILE A 151 -1.81 3.52 -12.66
CA ILE A 151 -1.26 3.86 -13.98
C ILE A 151 -0.76 2.59 -14.68
N PHE A 152 -0.90 2.54 -16.00
CA PHE A 152 -0.34 1.46 -16.77
C PHE A 152 1.18 1.59 -16.82
N ASN A 153 1.87 0.48 -16.58
CA ASN A 153 3.30 0.41 -16.79
C ASN A 153 3.55 0.20 -18.28
N PRO A 154 4.05 1.19 -19.04
CA PRO A 154 4.22 1.06 -20.46
C PRO A 154 5.27 -0.02 -20.77
N LEU A 155 4.93 -0.94 -21.64
CA LEU A 155 5.84 -1.99 -22.13
C LEU A 155 6.87 -1.43 -23.12
N GLU A 156 6.58 -0.27 -23.72
CA GLU A 156 7.43 0.47 -24.62
C GLU A 156 8.06 1.66 -23.90
N MET A 157 9.17 2.15 -24.44
CA MET A 157 9.83 3.37 -23.93
C MET A 157 9.00 4.61 -24.27
N ARG A 158 7.92 4.80 -23.58
CA ARG A 158 7.09 6.01 -23.62
C ARG A 158 7.31 6.81 -22.34
N ASP A 159 7.28 8.11 -22.47
CA ASP A 159 7.41 9.07 -21.36
C ASP A 159 6.05 9.50 -20.79
N PHE A 160 4.96 8.96 -21.31
CA PHE A 160 3.60 9.17 -20.84
C PHE A 160 2.78 7.87 -20.80
N THR A 161 1.77 7.83 -19.96
CA THR A 161 0.81 6.74 -19.85
C THR A 161 -0.51 7.26 -19.31
N ASP A 162 -1.56 6.47 -19.48
CA ASP A 162 -2.88 6.75 -18.93
C ASP A 162 -3.04 6.07 -17.56
N GLY A 163 -3.98 6.57 -16.79
CA GLY A 163 -4.29 6.02 -15.47
C GLY A 163 -5.71 6.31 -15.03
N LEU A 164 -6.07 5.73 -13.89
CA LEU A 164 -7.35 5.94 -13.24
C LEU A 164 -7.08 6.43 -11.81
N LEU A 165 -7.59 7.62 -11.50
CA LEU A 165 -7.63 8.15 -10.14
C LEU A 165 -9.04 7.94 -9.58
N CYS A 166 -9.14 7.39 -8.40
CA CYS A 166 -10.40 7.21 -7.69
C CYS A 166 -10.23 7.49 -6.20
N GLY A 167 -11.17 8.23 -5.64
CA GLY A 167 -11.13 8.59 -4.23
C GLY A 167 -12.30 9.47 -3.82
N ILE A 168 -12.20 10.07 -2.65
CA ILE A 168 -13.19 11.02 -2.13
C ILE A 168 -12.46 12.28 -1.72
N SER A 169 -12.80 13.40 -2.36
CA SER A 169 -12.32 14.71 -1.95
C SER A 169 -13.24 15.32 -0.91
N SER A 170 -12.73 15.51 0.30
CA SER A 170 -13.47 16.16 1.39
C SER A 170 -13.67 17.67 1.14
N ALA A 171 -12.81 18.30 0.37
CA ALA A 171 -12.92 19.71 0.04
C ALA A 171 -14.20 20.04 -0.77
N ASP A 172 -14.65 19.07 -1.56
CA ASP A 172 -15.78 19.24 -2.46
C ASP A 172 -16.97 18.32 -2.12
N LEU A 173 -16.84 17.45 -1.12
CA LEU A 173 -17.83 16.44 -0.69
C LEU A 173 -18.34 15.54 -1.84
N MET A 174 -17.52 15.30 -2.85
CA MET A 174 -17.85 14.55 -4.05
C MET A 174 -16.84 13.43 -4.29
N PRO A 175 -17.30 12.28 -4.79
CA PRO A 175 -16.38 11.26 -5.28
C PRO A 175 -15.59 11.79 -6.49
N CYS A 176 -14.31 11.42 -6.52
CA CYS A 176 -13.37 11.74 -7.61
C CYS A 176 -13.34 10.62 -8.63
#